data_0e8bd668074936b596eadfd2e7146d6c
#
_entry.id   0e8bd668074936b596eadfd2e7146d6c
#
_cell.length_a   1.000
_cell.length_b   1.000
_cell.length_c   1.000
_cell.angle_alpha   90.00
_cell.angle_beta   90.00
_cell.angle_gamma   90.00
#
_symmetry.space_group_name_H-M   'P 1'
#
loop_
_entity.id
_entity.type
_entity.pdbx_description
1 polymer ?
#
loop_
_entity_poly.entity_id
_entity_poly.type
_entity_poly.pdbx_seq_one_letter_code
_entity_poly.pdbx_strand_id
1 'polypeptide(L)'
;MNTPVIATYGHGTENDFVIIFDPNEEILLTSDQVANICNRASGIGADGVIRITHPDGKWFMDYRNADGSLAEMCGNGIRVMARYLVANGHQGEGLFPIQTRDGAKFLRVPADGDISVNMGQVNDEGDIVSVAVNDHSYSARHISIGNPHAVAFLEDLEQLGSLGQAPVVTPTSIYPEGVNVEFVEIESPDTVIMRVHERGSGETRSCGTGTCAVALAATIHTLGHLPARWIIKPPGGTLIVDIDGHSNATLTGPAELIKDYDVTSYLNI
;
A
#
# COMPACT_ATOMS: atom_id res chain seq x y z
N MET A 1 24.58 13.24 26.87
CA MET A 1 24.45 13.03 25.42
C MET A 1 23.22 12.16 25.25
N ASN A 2 22.23 12.63 24.52
CA ASN A 2 21.04 11.79 24.25
C ASN A 2 21.46 10.61 23.37
N THR A 3 20.88 9.45 23.62
CA THR A 3 21.07 8.28 22.74
C THR A 3 20.52 8.59 21.36
N PRO A 4 21.27 8.35 20.27
CA PRO A 4 20.77 8.59 18.93
C PRO A 4 19.54 7.73 18.62
N VAL A 5 18.58 8.29 17.93
CA VAL A 5 17.41 7.56 17.42
C VAL A 5 17.76 7.06 16.03
N ILE A 6 17.85 5.74 15.91
CA ILE A 6 18.15 5.07 14.64
C ILE A 6 16.84 4.58 14.03
N ALA A 7 16.62 4.95 12.78
CA ALA A 7 15.49 4.50 11.97
C ALA A 7 15.98 3.63 10.81
N THR A 8 15.18 2.64 10.41
CA THR A 8 15.48 1.75 9.29
C THR A 8 14.69 2.17 8.05
N TYR A 9 15.36 2.37 6.94
CA TYR A 9 14.73 2.57 5.63
C TYR A 9 14.49 1.23 4.95
N GLY A 10 13.28 1.05 4.41
CA GLY A 10 12.91 -0.16 3.70
C GLY A 10 11.73 0.08 2.76
N HIS A 11 11.41 -0.89 1.90
CA HIS A 11 10.30 -0.81 0.96
C HIS A 11 9.59 -2.14 0.75
N GLY A 12 8.33 -2.06 0.31
CA GLY A 12 7.58 -3.15 -0.27
C GLY A 12 7.15 -2.77 -1.69
N THR A 13 7.68 -3.47 -2.71
CA THR A 13 7.43 -3.14 -4.12
C THR A 13 7.68 -1.66 -4.46
N GLU A 14 8.85 -1.14 -4.05
CA GLU A 14 9.31 0.26 -4.24
C GLU A 14 8.43 1.36 -3.61
N ASN A 15 7.45 1.01 -2.80
CA ASN A 15 6.78 1.93 -1.89
C ASN A 15 7.60 1.95 -0.59
N ASP A 16 8.23 3.08 -0.29
CA ASP A 16 9.34 3.18 0.66
C ASP A 16 8.98 3.90 1.96
N PHE A 17 9.60 3.46 3.06
CA PHE A 17 9.26 3.92 4.40
C PHE A 17 10.50 4.11 5.27
N VAL A 18 10.43 5.09 6.17
CA VAL A 18 11.34 5.22 7.31
C VAL A 18 10.66 4.65 8.54
N ILE A 19 11.25 3.60 9.12
CA ILE A 19 10.72 2.88 10.28
C ILE A 19 11.40 3.41 11.55
N ILE A 20 10.62 3.93 12.47
CA ILE A 20 11.06 4.37 13.80
C ILE A 20 10.55 3.37 14.84
N PHE A 21 11.45 2.69 15.54
CA PHE A 21 11.08 1.75 16.59
C PHE A 21 10.96 2.47 17.93
N ASP A 22 9.74 2.62 18.42
CA ASP A 22 9.38 3.34 19.64
C ASP A 22 8.33 2.58 20.45
N PRO A 23 8.68 1.38 20.98
CA PRO A 23 7.71 0.51 21.65
C PRO A 23 7.13 1.10 22.93
N ASN A 24 7.81 2.08 23.53
CA ASN A 24 7.40 2.73 24.77
C ASN A 24 6.66 4.06 24.55
N GLU A 25 6.46 4.48 23.30
CA GLU A 25 5.79 5.74 22.95
C GLU A 25 6.46 7.00 23.51
N GLU A 26 7.82 7.01 23.52
CA GLU A 26 8.62 8.11 24.05
C GLU A 26 8.84 9.24 23.03
N ILE A 27 8.61 8.97 21.73
CA ILE A 27 8.84 9.92 20.63
C ILE A 27 7.53 10.61 20.25
N LEU A 28 7.45 11.92 20.49
CA LEU A 28 6.37 12.73 19.95
C LEU A 28 6.70 13.10 18.49
N LEU A 29 6.09 12.37 17.54
CA LEU A 29 6.29 12.59 16.12
C LEU A 29 5.26 13.60 15.59
N THR A 30 5.73 14.76 15.12
CA THR A 30 4.88 15.79 14.51
C THR A 30 4.78 15.64 12.99
N SER A 31 3.76 16.24 12.36
CA SER A 31 3.61 16.23 10.90
C SER A 31 4.80 16.90 10.19
N ASP A 32 5.31 18.02 10.72
CA ASP A 32 6.47 18.72 10.15
C ASP A 32 7.74 17.86 10.20
N GLN A 33 7.95 17.11 11.29
CA GLN A 33 9.08 16.18 11.40
C GLN A 33 8.99 15.07 10.37
N VAL A 34 7.80 14.49 10.18
CA VAL A 34 7.57 13.48 9.14
C VAL A 34 7.83 14.05 7.76
N ALA A 35 7.28 15.23 7.45
CA ALA A 35 7.49 15.89 6.15
C ALA A 35 8.98 16.17 5.89
N ASN A 36 9.73 16.58 6.92
CA ASN A 36 11.18 16.79 6.80
C ASN A 36 11.94 15.49 6.56
N ILE A 37 11.61 14.40 7.27
CA ILE A 37 12.21 13.07 7.07
C ILE A 37 11.93 12.57 5.65
N CYS A 38 10.67 12.69 5.20
CA CYS A 38 10.22 12.18 3.91
C CYS A 38 10.65 13.04 2.71
N ASN A 39 11.15 14.24 2.93
CA ASN A 39 11.55 15.14 1.83
C ASN A 39 12.68 14.52 1.00
N ARG A 40 12.41 14.25 -0.30
CA ARG A 40 13.38 13.58 -1.18
C ARG A 40 14.56 14.47 -1.59
N ALA A 41 14.47 15.79 -1.40
CA ALA A 41 15.55 16.72 -1.73
C ALA A 41 16.46 17.04 -0.55
N SER A 42 15.93 17.08 0.69
CA SER A 42 16.64 17.58 1.87
C SER A 42 16.60 16.61 3.06
N GLY A 43 15.75 15.61 3.04
CA GLY A 43 15.61 14.58 4.06
C GLY A 43 16.19 13.23 3.63
N ILE A 44 15.71 12.16 4.27
CA ILE A 44 16.00 10.78 3.86
C ILE A 44 15.29 10.47 2.54
N GLY A 45 14.06 10.99 2.38
CA GLY A 45 13.21 10.76 1.22
C GLY A 45 12.47 9.43 1.31
N ALA A 46 11.15 9.48 1.52
CA ALA A 46 10.30 8.29 1.58
C ALA A 46 8.84 8.67 1.28
N ASP A 47 8.00 7.67 0.99
CA ASP A 47 6.54 7.83 0.83
C ASP A 47 5.84 7.99 2.18
N GLY A 48 6.50 7.62 3.27
CA GLY A 48 5.97 7.83 4.61
C GLY A 48 6.87 7.35 5.74
N VAL A 49 6.40 7.60 6.97
CA VAL A 49 7.03 7.13 8.19
C VAL A 49 6.13 6.13 8.90
N ILE A 50 6.70 5.02 9.34
CA ILE A 50 6.04 4.04 10.19
C ILE A 50 6.70 4.08 11.56
N ARG A 51 6.01 4.63 12.57
CA ARG A 51 6.43 4.49 13.97
C ARG A 51 5.82 3.20 14.52
N ILE A 52 6.69 2.30 14.99
CA ILE A 52 6.28 1.04 15.61
C ILE A 52 6.12 1.25 17.11
N THR A 53 4.91 1.10 17.62
CA THR A 53 4.65 1.16 19.06
C THR A 53 4.10 -0.17 19.57
N HIS A 54 4.04 -0.34 20.91
CA HIS A 54 3.62 -1.60 21.51
C HIS A 54 2.64 -1.39 22.69
N PRO A 55 1.57 -0.60 22.51
CA PRO A 55 0.61 -0.35 23.56
C PRO A 55 -0.10 -1.65 23.98
N ASP A 56 -0.26 -1.83 25.28
CA ASP A 56 -0.96 -2.98 25.87
C ASP A 56 -0.43 -4.36 25.38
N GLY A 57 0.86 -4.44 25.05
CA GLY A 57 1.49 -5.67 24.56
C GLY A 57 1.09 -6.06 23.13
N LYS A 58 0.64 -5.12 22.31
CA LYS A 58 0.26 -5.35 20.90
C LYS A 58 1.04 -4.42 19.98
N TRP A 59 1.63 -4.98 18.94
CA TRP A 59 2.27 -4.17 17.91
C TRP A 59 1.27 -3.26 17.22
N PHE A 60 1.58 -1.96 17.15
CA PHE A 60 0.75 -0.96 16.49
C PHE A 60 1.56 -0.21 15.42
N MET A 61 0.97 -0.10 14.23
CA MET A 61 1.49 0.64 13.09
C MET A 61 0.97 2.08 13.11
N ASP A 62 1.75 3.02 13.65
CA ASP A 62 1.49 4.45 13.50
C ASP A 62 2.05 4.92 12.16
N TYR A 63 1.26 4.77 11.08
CA TYR A 63 1.65 5.16 9.74
C TYR A 63 1.23 6.59 9.42
N ARG A 64 2.15 7.32 8.79
CA ARG A 64 1.96 8.70 8.32
C ARG A 64 2.50 8.84 6.91
N ASN A 65 1.72 9.51 6.06
CA ASN A 65 2.11 9.87 4.69
C ASN A 65 3.30 10.85 4.70
N ALA A 66 3.93 11.06 3.54
CA ALA A 66 5.08 11.95 3.39
C ALA A 66 4.82 13.41 3.81
N ASP A 67 3.57 13.87 3.76
CA ASP A 67 3.15 15.20 4.21
C ASP A 67 2.88 15.29 5.73
N GLY A 68 3.04 14.17 6.45
CA GLY A 68 2.79 14.03 7.88
C GLY A 68 1.32 13.77 8.26
N SER A 69 0.42 13.67 7.30
CA SER A 69 -0.98 13.30 7.56
C SER A 69 -1.07 11.85 8.05
N LEU A 70 -2.05 11.61 8.94
CA LEU A 70 -2.30 10.26 9.44
C LEU A 70 -2.99 9.42 8.35
N ALA A 71 -2.53 8.19 8.19
CA ALA A 71 -3.17 7.21 7.34
C ALA A 71 -3.62 5.99 8.15
N GLU A 72 -4.69 5.35 7.69
CA GLU A 72 -5.33 4.25 8.41
C GLU A 72 -4.50 2.97 8.34
N MET A 73 -4.05 2.60 7.14
CA MET A 73 -3.25 1.39 6.87
C MET A 73 -2.58 1.49 5.49
N CYS A 74 -1.45 0.80 5.33
CA CYS A 74 -0.78 0.61 4.05
C CYS A 74 -0.33 -0.85 3.92
N GLY A 75 -0.82 -1.55 2.89
CA GLY A 75 -0.51 -2.96 2.65
C GLY A 75 0.98 -3.23 2.41
N ASN A 76 1.68 -2.30 1.75
CA ASN A 76 3.13 -2.37 1.55
C ASN A 76 3.88 -2.09 2.86
N GLY A 77 3.51 -1.00 3.55
CA GLY A 77 4.15 -0.60 4.80
C GLY A 77 4.02 -1.61 5.92
N ILE A 78 2.85 -2.26 6.06
CA ILE A 78 2.66 -3.26 7.13
C ILE A 78 3.53 -4.52 6.90
N ARG A 79 3.81 -4.89 5.62
CA ARG A 79 4.77 -5.97 5.32
C ARG A 79 6.19 -5.57 5.72
N VAL A 80 6.60 -4.33 5.44
CA VAL A 80 7.93 -3.82 5.81
C VAL A 80 8.07 -3.75 7.34
N MET A 81 7.05 -3.27 8.07
CA MET A 81 7.02 -3.30 9.52
C MET A 81 7.15 -4.73 10.07
N ALA A 82 6.41 -5.68 9.52
CA ALA A 82 6.44 -7.07 9.96
C ALA A 82 7.81 -7.72 9.72
N ARG A 83 8.45 -7.42 8.57
CA ARG A 83 9.83 -7.84 8.28
C ARG A 83 10.80 -7.25 9.31
N TYR A 84 10.65 -5.96 9.63
CA TYR A 84 11.47 -5.30 10.64
C TYR A 84 11.37 -5.99 12.01
N LEU A 85 10.17 -6.28 12.48
CA LEU A 85 9.92 -6.93 13.76
C LEU A 85 10.57 -8.31 13.85
N VAL A 86 10.47 -9.11 12.79
CA VAL A 86 11.05 -10.45 12.75
C VAL A 86 12.57 -10.40 12.61
N ALA A 87 13.09 -9.58 11.68
CA ALA A 87 14.53 -9.49 11.44
C ALA A 87 15.32 -8.98 12.65
N ASN A 88 14.71 -8.13 13.48
CA ASN A 88 15.33 -7.60 14.69
C ASN A 88 14.99 -8.40 15.97
N GLY A 89 14.30 -9.54 15.84
CA GLY A 89 13.98 -10.44 16.96
C GLY A 89 12.93 -9.92 17.93
N HIS A 90 12.17 -8.87 17.56
CA HIS A 90 11.08 -8.33 18.38
C HIS A 90 9.83 -9.21 18.33
N GLN A 91 9.67 -9.97 17.24
CA GLN A 91 8.56 -10.88 17.01
C GLN A 91 9.10 -12.18 16.37
N GLY A 92 8.57 -13.32 16.80
CA GLY A 92 8.84 -14.59 16.12
C GLY A 92 8.17 -14.65 14.74
N GLU A 93 8.79 -15.40 13.82
CA GLU A 93 8.17 -15.74 12.54
C GLU A 93 6.82 -16.48 12.70
N GLY A 94 6.02 -16.51 11.64
CA GLY A 94 4.73 -17.19 11.62
C GLY A 94 3.53 -16.27 11.47
N LEU A 95 2.43 -16.63 12.09
CA LEU A 95 1.18 -15.86 12.01
C LEU A 95 1.01 -15.00 13.25
N PHE A 96 0.92 -13.66 13.06
CA PHE A 96 0.64 -12.73 14.14
C PHE A 96 -0.12 -11.50 13.65
N PRO A 97 -0.85 -10.80 14.55
CA PRO A 97 -1.55 -9.56 14.22
C PRO A 97 -0.65 -8.34 14.42
N ILE A 98 -0.88 -7.31 13.61
CA ILE A 98 -0.44 -5.94 13.83
C ILE A 98 -1.69 -5.06 13.90
N GLN A 99 -1.79 -4.22 14.93
CA GLN A 99 -2.86 -3.24 15.06
C GLN A 99 -2.59 -2.05 14.14
N THR A 100 -3.64 -1.53 13.52
CA THR A 100 -3.61 -0.32 12.69
C THR A 100 -4.81 0.56 13.04
N ARG A 101 -4.90 1.77 12.47
CA ARG A 101 -6.11 2.60 12.62
C ARG A 101 -7.33 1.99 11.92
N ASP A 102 -7.09 1.09 10.94
CA ASP A 102 -8.13 0.28 10.27
C ASP A 102 -8.25 -1.13 10.91
N GLY A 103 -8.06 -1.22 12.24
CA GLY A 103 -8.17 -2.46 12.99
C GLY A 103 -6.96 -3.40 12.88
N ALA A 104 -7.14 -4.62 13.39
CA ALA A 104 -6.09 -5.63 13.39
C ALA A 104 -5.94 -6.28 12.01
N LYS A 105 -4.72 -6.35 11.51
CA LYS A 105 -4.37 -7.09 10.30
C LYS A 105 -3.54 -8.32 10.68
N PHE A 106 -3.88 -9.47 10.12
CA PHE A 106 -3.16 -10.72 10.36
C PHE A 106 -2.16 -10.95 9.24
N LEU A 107 -0.90 -11.20 9.63
CA LEU A 107 0.18 -11.43 8.68
C LEU A 107 0.79 -12.82 8.90
N ARG A 108 1.17 -13.45 7.80
CA ARG A 108 2.08 -14.61 7.80
C ARG A 108 3.45 -14.15 7.35
N VAL A 109 4.41 -14.21 8.27
CA VAL A 109 5.77 -13.72 8.07
C VAL A 109 6.75 -14.89 8.17
N PRO A 110 7.32 -15.36 7.06
CA PRO A 110 8.37 -16.37 7.09
C PRO A 110 9.72 -15.74 7.50
N ALA A 111 10.70 -16.57 7.84
CA ALA A 111 12.07 -16.14 8.09
C ALA A 111 12.62 -15.37 6.88
N ASP A 112 12.41 -15.90 5.69
CA ASP A 112 12.81 -15.33 4.40
C ASP A 112 11.66 -15.39 3.39
N GLY A 113 11.72 -14.54 2.34
CA GLY A 113 10.74 -14.51 1.25
C GLY A 113 9.52 -13.63 1.55
N ASP A 114 8.46 -13.84 0.79
CA ASP A 114 7.30 -12.94 0.75
C ASP A 114 6.42 -13.03 1.99
N ILE A 115 5.84 -11.91 2.34
CA ILE A 115 4.94 -11.76 3.48
C ILE A 115 3.50 -11.66 2.97
N SER A 116 2.61 -12.44 3.58
CA SER A 116 1.17 -12.37 3.30
C SER A 116 0.45 -11.57 4.37
N VAL A 117 -0.48 -10.71 3.95
CA VAL A 117 -1.34 -9.92 4.83
C VAL A 117 -2.80 -10.08 4.42
N ASN A 118 -3.68 -10.32 5.41
CA ASN A 118 -5.12 -10.28 5.19
C ASN A 118 -5.56 -8.82 5.05
N MET A 119 -6.02 -8.46 3.85
CA MET A 119 -6.43 -7.10 3.51
C MET A 119 -7.90 -6.82 3.85
N GLY A 120 -8.67 -7.87 4.18
CA GLY A 120 -10.11 -7.79 4.40
C GLY A 120 -10.92 -8.09 3.15
N GLN A 121 -12.19 -7.73 3.20
CA GLN A 121 -13.14 -8.01 2.13
C GLN A 121 -13.00 -7.00 1.00
N VAL A 122 -12.94 -7.51 -0.24
CA VAL A 122 -12.98 -6.70 -1.46
C VAL A 122 -14.34 -6.87 -2.13
N ASN A 123 -14.98 -5.76 -2.52
CA ASN A 123 -16.35 -5.74 -3.01
C ASN A 123 -16.45 -5.08 -4.39
N ASP A 124 -17.27 -5.67 -5.26
CA ASP A 124 -17.75 -5.02 -6.47
C ASP A 124 -18.99 -4.19 -6.10
N GLU A 125 -18.91 -2.88 -6.25
CA GLU A 125 -20.03 -1.96 -5.94
C GLU A 125 -21.08 -1.94 -7.06
N GLY A 126 -20.80 -2.60 -8.19
CA GLY A 126 -21.72 -2.74 -9.33
C GLY A 126 -21.75 -1.55 -10.28
N ASP A 127 -21.14 -0.44 -9.93
CA ASP A 127 -21.09 0.75 -10.78
C ASP A 127 -20.02 0.62 -11.88
N ILE A 128 -20.36 1.10 -13.07
CA ILE A 128 -19.41 1.34 -14.15
C ILE A 128 -19.28 2.83 -14.34
N VAL A 129 -18.06 3.34 -14.25
CA VAL A 129 -17.74 4.75 -14.36
C VAL A 129 -16.87 5.02 -15.59
N SER A 130 -16.84 6.28 -16.03
CA SER A 130 -15.93 6.72 -17.09
C SER A 130 -14.72 7.38 -16.47
N VAL A 131 -13.53 6.96 -16.89
CA VAL A 131 -12.24 7.51 -16.48
C VAL A 131 -11.60 8.18 -17.68
N ALA A 132 -11.47 9.50 -17.64
CA ALA A 132 -10.78 10.27 -18.66
C ALA A 132 -9.35 10.59 -18.21
N VAL A 133 -8.38 10.27 -19.06
CA VAL A 133 -6.96 10.59 -18.87
C VAL A 133 -6.37 10.99 -20.21
N ASN A 134 -5.63 12.10 -20.24
CA ASN A 134 -5.18 12.74 -21.47
C ASN A 134 -6.37 12.94 -22.45
N ASP A 135 -6.28 12.50 -23.69
CA ASP A 135 -7.37 12.61 -24.69
C ASP A 135 -8.21 11.33 -24.82
N HIS A 136 -8.11 10.39 -23.88
CA HIS A 136 -8.78 9.10 -23.90
C HIS A 136 -9.77 8.96 -22.75
N SER A 137 -10.81 8.13 -22.98
CA SER A 137 -11.80 7.79 -21.95
C SER A 137 -12.00 6.29 -21.91
N TYR A 138 -11.95 5.74 -20.71
CA TYR A 138 -12.05 4.31 -20.44
C TYR A 138 -13.23 4.00 -19.54
N SER A 139 -13.84 2.84 -19.75
CA SER A 139 -14.83 2.28 -18.83
C SER A 139 -14.10 1.62 -17.67
N ALA A 140 -14.46 1.95 -16.45
CA ALA A 140 -13.85 1.40 -15.25
C ALA A 140 -14.91 0.85 -14.28
N ARG A 141 -14.58 -0.22 -13.58
CA ARG A 141 -15.41 -0.85 -12.56
C ARG A 141 -15.11 -0.24 -11.20
N HIS A 142 -16.16 0.07 -10.44
CA HIS A 142 -16.05 0.53 -9.07
C HIS A 142 -15.84 -0.65 -8.10
N ILE A 143 -14.68 -0.74 -7.51
CA ILE A 143 -14.30 -1.73 -6.50
C ILE A 143 -13.98 -1.03 -5.18
N SER A 144 -14.34 -1.66 -4.06
CA SER A 144 -14.04 -1.14 -2.72
C SER A 144 -13.30 -2.19 -1.88
N ILE A 145 -12.31 -1.74 -1.11
CA ILE A 145 -11.61 -2.51 -0.08
C ILE A 145 -11.37 -1.61 1.15
N GLY A 146 -12.46 -1.00 1.64
CA GLY A 146 -12.43 0.06 2.65
C GLY A 146 -12.21 1.46 2.07
N ASN A 147 -11.52 1.57 0.94
CA ASN A 147 -11.36 2.78 0.13
C ASN A 147 -11.77 2.50 -1.32
N PRO A 148 -12.17 3.56 -2.09
CA PRO A 148 -12.69 3.36 -3.44
C PRO A 148 -11.59 3.26 -4.50
N HIS A 149 -11.85 2.37 -5.48
CA HIS A 149 -11.01 2.12 -6.64
C HIS A 149 -11.83 2.10 -7.93
N ALA A 150 -11.32 2.71 -9.01
CA ALA A 150 -11.87 2.64 -10.35
C ALA A 150 -10.88 1.87 -11.25
N VAL A 151 -11.23 0.64 -11.61
CA VAL A 151 -10.34 -0.27 -12.35
C VAL A 151 -10.74 -0.33 -13.82
N ALA A 152 -9.87 0.14 -14.72
CA ALA A 152 -10.05 0.16 -16.16
C ALA A 152 -9.13 -0.84 -16.85
N PHE A 153 -9.66 -1.64 -17.78
CA PHE A 153 -8.87 -2.56 -18.61
C PHE A 153 -8.53 -1.94 -19.95
N LEU A 154 -7.27 -2.08 -20.36
CA LEU A 154 -6.71 -1.60 -21.61
C LEU A 154 -6.02 -2.75 -22.35
N GLU A 155 -5.90 -2.63 -23.67
CA GLU A 155 -5.12 -3.57 -24.47
C GLU A 155 -3.61 -3.35 -24.34
N ASP A 156 -3.18 -2.10 -24.01
CA ASP A 156 -1.78 -1.70 -23.93
C ASP A 156 -1.65 -0.49 -22.99
N LEU A 157 -0.93 -0.65 -21.89
CA LEU A 157 -0.68 0.40 -20.90
C LEU A 157 0.31 1.48 -21.38
N GLU A 158 1.08 1.24 -22.43
CA GLU A 158 1.98 2.27 -22.98
C GLU A 158 1.20 3.44 -23.59
N GLN A 159 -0.04 3.19 -24.05
CA GLN A 159 -0.93 4.21 -24.62
C GLN A 159 -1.38 5.27 -23.61
N LEU A 160 -1.32 4.98 -22.29
CA LEU A 160 -1.70 5.95 -21.26
C LEU A 160 -0.82 7.19 -21.22
N GLY A 161 0.44 7.07 -21.64
CA GLY A 161 1.41 8.14 -21.44
C GLY A 161 1.65 8.44 -19.96
N SER A 162 1.80 9.71 -19.60
CA SER A 162 2.01 10.15 -18.22
C SER A 162 0.69 10.18 -17.43
N LEU A 163 0.73 9.67 -16.20
CA LEU A 163 -0.33 9.83 -15.19
C LEU A 163 0.00 10.96 -14.18
N GLY A 164 0.79 11.94 -14.59
CA GLY A 164 1.17 13.08 -13.73
C GLY A 164 0.00 14.02 -13.38
N GLN A 165 -1.11 13.95 -14.11
CA GLN A 165 -2.37 14.61 -13.77
C GLN A 165 -3.39 13.57 -13.34
N ALA A 166 -4.22 13.92 -12.34
CA ALA A 166 -5.27 13.05 -11.87
C ALA A 166 -6.29 12.74 -12.99
N PRO A 167 -6.60 11.43 -13.23
CA PRO A 167 -7.70 11.07 -14.12
C PRO A 167 -9.02 11.66 -13.65
N VAL A 168 -9.87 12.08 -14.59
CA VAL A 168 -11.21 12.58 -14.29
C VAL A 168 -12.21 11.44 -14.32
N VAL A 169 -12.84 11.16 -13.18
CA VAL A 169 -13.83 10.08 -13.06
C VAL A 169 -15.26 10.66 -13.06
N THR A 170 -16.13 10.08 -13.85
CA THR A 170 -17.52 10.52 -14.03
C THR A 170 -18.49 9.33 -13.89
N PRO A 171 -19.59 9.46 -13.11
CA PRO A 171 -20.04 10.66 -12.40
C PRO A 171 -19.25 10.89 -11.11
N THR A 172 -18.91 12.15 -10.84
CA THR A 172 -18.14 12.56 -9.63
C THR A 172 -18.89 12.30 -8.32
N SER A 173 -20.21 12.17 -8.39
CA SER A 173 -21.06 11.91 -7.21
C SER A 173 -20.80 10.56 -6.54
N ILE A 174 -20.21 9.60 -7.25
CA ILE A 174 -19.85 8.28 -6.70
C ILE A 174 -18.63 8.41 -5.78
N TYR A 175 -17.74 9.37 -6.05
CA TYR A 175 -16.49 9.56 -5.34
C TYR A 175 -16.32 10.99 -4.78
N PRO A 176 -17.14 11.40 -3.79
CA PRO A 176 -17.11 12.78 -3.28
C PRO A 176 -15.77 13.20 -2.68
N GLU A 177 -14.98 12.23 -2.19
CA GLU A 177 -13.65 12.44 -1.62
C GLU A 177 -12.50 12.02 -2.56
N GLY A 178 -12.83 11.71 -3.84
CA GLY A 178 -11.88 11.20 -4.83
C GLY A 178 -11.70 9.68 -4.77
N VAL A 179 -10.95 9.14 -5.71
CA VAL A 179 -10.82 7.69 -5.98
C VAL A 179 -9.40 7.37 -6.43
N ASN A 180 -8.93 6.16 -6.11
CA ASN A 180 -7.74 5.58 -6.73
C ASN A 180 -8.14 5.01 -8.10
N VAL A 181 -7.31 5.24 -9.10
CA VAL A 181 -7.60 4.78 -10.46
C VAL A 181 -6.50 3.83 -10.92
N GLU A 182 -6.90 2.60 -11.20
CA GLU A 182 -6.02 1.55 -11.71
C GLU A 182 -6.28 1.30 -13.18
N PHE A 183 -5.22 1.28 -13.97
CA PHE A 183 -5.23 0.88 -15.37
C PHE A 183 -4.54 -0.46 -15.50
N VAL A 184 -5.17 -1.41 -16.17
CA VAL A 184 -4.80 -2.83 -16.14
C VAL A 184 -4.70 -3.39 -17.55
N GLU A 185 -3.62 -4.12 -17.82
CA GLU A 185 -3.43 -4.93 -19.02
C GLU A 185 -3.33 -6.40 -18.62
N ILE A 186 -4.04 -7.28 -19.34
CA ILE A 186 -3.99 -8.72 -19.11
C ILE A 186 -2.78 -9.29 -19.86
N GLU A 187 -1.77 -9.74 -19.12
CA GLU A 187 -0.56 -10.34 -19.69
C GLU A 187 -0.74 -11.84 -19.98
N SER A 188 -1.45 -12.55 -19.09
CA SER A 188 -1.73 -13.98 -19.22
C SER A 188 -3.02 -14.34 -18.45
N PRO A 189 -3.51 -15.60 -18.51
CA PRO A 189 -4.74 -15.99 -17.82
C PRO A 189 -4.77 -15.78 -16.30
N ASP A 190 -3.61 -15.65 -15.65
CA ASP A 190 -3.45 -15.48 -14.21
C ASP A 190 -2.58 -14.27 -13.83
N THR A 191 -2.15 -13.48 -14.82
CA THR A 191 -1.21 -12.38 -14.60
C THR A 191 -1.70 -11.10 -15.28
N VAL A 192 -1.63 -9.99 -14.55
CA VAL A 192 -1.94 -8.66 -15.05
C VAL A 192 -0.81 -7.68 -14.73
N ILE A 193 -0.61 -6.71 -15.61
CA ILE A 193 0.22 -5.53 -15.39
C ILE A 193 -0.69 -4.38 -14.99
N MET A 194 -0.26 -3.51 -14.07
CA MET A 194 -1.05 -2.36 -13.66
C MET A 194 -0.22 -1.09 -13.51
N ARG A 195 -0.88 0.05 -13.71
CA ARG A 195 -0.43 1.36 -13.28
C ARG A 195 -1.53 1.99 -12.43
N VAL A 196 -1.16 2.79 -11.46
CA VAL A 196 -2.12 3.40 -10.53
C VAL A 196 -1.85 4.88 -10.33
N HIS A 197 -2.93 5.67 -10.31
CA HIS A 197 -2.94 7.03 -9.80
C HIS A 197 -3.67 7.04 -8.46
N GLU A 198 -2.93 7.18 -7.37
CA GLU A 198 -3.50 7.19 -6.02
C GLU A 198 -4.07 8.56 -5.67
N ARG A 199 -5.20 8.54 -4.98
CA ARG A 199 -5.87 9.73 -4.44
C ARG A 199 -4.93 10.47 -3.48
N GLY A 200 -4.61 11.73 -3.84
CA GLY A 200 -3.75 12.60 -3.03
C GLY A 200 -2.24 12.39 -3.21
N SER A 201 -1.80 11.30 -3.84
CA SER A 201 -0.38 10.98 -4.00
C SER A 201 0.11 11.03 -5.46
N GLY A 202 -0.81 10.91 -6.43
CA GLY A 202 -0.46 10.86 -7.84
C GLY A 202 -0.11 9.46 -8.32
N GLU A 203 0.67 9.35 -9.41
CA GLU A 203 1.15 8.06 -9.89
C GLU A 203 2.19 7.49 -8.92
N THR A 204 1.91 6.31 -8.38
CA THR A 204 2.80 5.57 -7.48
C THR A 204 3.26 4.27 -8.10
N ARG A 205 4.34 3.72 -7.57
CA ARG A 205 4.92 2.49 -8.12
C ARG A 205 4.24 1.22 -7.63
N SER A 206 3.44 1.30 -6.55
CA SER A 206 2.68 0.17 -6.01
C SER A 206 1.64 0.64 -4.99
N CYS A 207 0.40 0.16 -5.13
CA CYS A 207 -0.70 0.38 -4.19
C CYS A 207 -1.27 -0.96 -3.73
N GLY A 208 -1.21 -1.26 -2.42
CA GLY A 208 -1.64 -2.56 -1.89
C GLY A 208 -3.15 -2.80 -2.01
N THR A 209 -3.97 -1.78 -1.71
CA THR A 209 -5.44 -1.87 -1.86
C THR A 209 -5.84 -1.89 -3.33
N GLY A 210 -5.18 -1.06 -4.16
CA GLY A 210 -5.38 -1.07 -5.62
C GLY A 210 -5.06 -2.43 -6.24
N THR A 211 -4.01 -3.10 -5.77
CA THR A 211 -3.67 -4.46 -6.22
C THR A 211 -4.79 -5.46 -5.90
N CYS A 212 -5.40 -5.38 -4.70
CA CYS A 212 -6.54 -6.24 -4.36
C CYS A 212 -7.80 -5.90 -5.18
N ALA A 213 -8.05 -4.62 -5.44
CA ALA A 213 -9.15 -4.18 -6.30
C ALA A 213 -8.99 -4.70 -7.73
N VAL A 214 -7.77 -4.62 -8.28
CA VAL A 214 -7.43 -5.17 -9.59
C VAL A 214 -7.67 -6.68 -9.66
N ALA A 215 -7.29 -7.43 -8.62
CA ALA A 215 -7.51 -8.87 -8.58
C ALA A 215 -9.00 -9.26 -8.68
N LEU A 216 -9.88 -8.55 -7.95
CA LEU A 216 -11.32 -8.79 -8.06
C LEU A 216 -11.84 -8.37 -9.43
N ALA A 217 -11.47 -7.20 -9.92
CA ALA A 217 -11.91 -6.72 -11.23
C ALA A 217 -11.46 -7.67 -12.35
N ALA A 218 -10.22 -8.18 -12.31
CA ALA A 218 -9.70 -9.16 -13.25
C ALA A 218 -10.47 -10.49 -13.16
N THR A 219 -10.81 -10.95 -11.96
CA THR A 219 -11.64 -12.13 -11.75
C THR A 219 -13.00 -11.98 -12.42
N ILE A 220 -13.69 -10.85 -12.22
CA ILE A 220 -14.98 -10.58 -12.82
C ILE A 220 -14.87 -10.50 -14.35
N HIS A 221 -13.82 -9.85 -14.84
CA HIS A 221 -13.58 -9.64 -16.26
C HIS A 221 -13.31 -10.95 -17.02
N THR A 222 -12.60 -11.91 -16.39
CA THR A 222 -12.10 -13.11 -17.08
C THR A 222 -12.74 -14.41 -16.62
N LEU A 223 -12.82 -14.66 -15.31
CA LEU A 223 -13.21 -15.94 -14.72
C LEU A 223 -14.69 -15.99 -14.37
N GLY A 224 -15.25 -14.88 -13.88
CA GLY A 224 -16.64 -14.77 -13.44
C GLY A 224 -16.99 -15.50 -12.13
N HIS A 225 -16.01 -16.06 -11.42
CA HIS A 225 -16.24 -16.78 -10.16
C HIS A 225 -15.05 -16.72 -9.20
N LEU A 226 -15.32 -16.85 -7.91
CA LEU A 226 -14.35 -17.03 -6.83
C LEU A 226 -14.33 -18.52 -6.38
N PRO A 227 -13.25 -19.01 -5.75
CA PRO A 227 -12.01 -18.28 -5.40
C PRO A 227 -11.13 -18.02 -6.63
N ALA A 228 -10.20 -17.07 -6.49
CA ALA A 228 -9.27 -16.69 -7.55
C ALA A 228 -7.89 -16.35 -7.00
N ARG A 229 -6.86 -16.50 -7.84
CA ARG A 229 -5.49 -16.12 -7.56
C ARG A 229 -4.92 -15.36 -8.74
N TRP A 230 -4.27 -14.22 -8.46
CA TRP A 230 -3.67 -13.36 -9.48
C TRP A 230 -2.24 -13.00 -9.14
N ILE A 231 -1.39 -12.98 -10.17
CA ILE A 231 -0.07 -12.34 -10.16
C ILE A 231 -0.27 -10.95 -10.72
N ILE A 232 0.08 -9.92 -9.95
CA ILE A 232 -0.14 -8.53 -10.33
C ILE A 232 1.19 -7.80 -10.33
N LYS A 233 1.49 -7.13 -11.43
CA LYS A 233 2.77 -6.47 -11.69
C LYS A 233 2.59 -4.95 -11.76
N PRO A 234 2.56 -4.23 -10.62
CA PRO A 234 2.77 -2.79 -10.62
C PRO A 234 4.22 -2.48 -11.00
N PRO A 235 4.55 -1.22 -11.37
CA PRO A 235 5.92 -0.83 -11.73
C PRO A 235 6.98 -1.14 -10.66
N GLY A 236 6.59 -1.23 -9.39
CA GLY A 236 7.50 -1.48 -8.26
C GLY A 236 7.83 -2.96 -8.00
N GLY A 237 7.27 -3.91 -8.75
CA GLY A 237 7.59 -5.33 -8.56
C GLY A 237 6.42 -6.28 -8.80
N THR A 238 6.41 -7.41 -8.11
CA THR A 238 5.37 -8.44 -8.28
C THR A 238 4.67 -8.69 -6.96
N LEU A 239 3.34 -8.74 -7.02
CA LEU A 239 2.47 -9.06 -5.90
C LEU A 239 1.55 -10.22 -6.29
N ILE A 240 1.14 -10.99 -5.30
CA ILE A 240 0.17 -12.07 -5.47
C ILE A 240 -1.05 -11.73 -4.63
N VAL A 241 -2.24 -11.89 -5.20
CA VAL A 241 -3.50 -11.74 -4.47
C VAL A 241 -4.30 -13.02 -4.59
N ASP A 242 -4.60 -13.61 -3.44
CA ASP A 242 -5.56 -14.70 -3.30
C ASP A 242 -6.88 -14.12 -2.80
N ILE A 243 -7.99 -14.37 -3.51
CA ILE A 243 -9.35 -14.01 -3.07
C ILE A 243 -10.11 -15.30 -2.80
N ASP A 244 -10.61 -15.44 -1.59
CA ASP A 244 -11.39 -16.63 -1.19
C ASP A 244 -12.84 -16.58 -1.68
N GLY A 245 -13.61 -17.66 -1.42
CA GLY A 245 -15.03 -17.76 -1.81
C GLY A 245 -15.95 -16.76 -1.10
N HIS A 246 -15.45 -15.99 -0.12
CA HIS A 246 -16.18 -14.94 0.63
C HIS A 246 -15.65 -13.53 0.32
N SER A 247 -14.89 -13.39 -0.76
CA SER A 247 -14.27 -12.12 -1.20
C SER A 247 -13.22 -11.56 -0.23
N ASN A 248 -12.64 -12.36 0.68
CA ASN A 248 -11.52 -11.88 1.48
C ASN A 248 -10.23 -11.96 0.67
N ALA A 249 -9.51 -10.85 0.60
CA ALA A 249 -8.26 -10.73 -0.12
C ALA A 249 -7.05 -10.95 0.80
N THR A 250 -6.12 -11.79 0.37
CA THR A 250 -4.79 -11.93 0.96
C THR A 250 -3.76 -11.42 -0.03
N LEU A 251 -3.04 -10.38 0.35
CA LEU A 251 -1.96 -9.78 -0.43
C LEU A 251 -0.63 -10.39 0.00
N THR A 252 0.14 -10.92 -0.94
CA THR A 252 1.46 -11.49 -0.70
C THR A 252 2.50 -10.79 -1.56
N GLY A 253 3.63 -10.40 -0.95
CA GLY A 253 4.71 -9.76 -1.67
C GLY A 253 5.94 -9.49 -0.82
N PRO A 254 7.02 -8.97 -1.45
CA PRO A 254 8.29 -8.73 -0.81
C PRO A 254 8.23 -7.58 0.20
N ALA A 255 9.17 -7.61 1.12
CA ALA A 255 9.48 -6.51 2.03
C ALA A 255 10.98 -6.52 2.33
N GLU A 256 11.65 -5.42 2.02
CA GLU A 256 13.09 -5.29 2.10
C GLU A 256 13.49 -4.18 3.08
N LEU A 257 14.48 -4.47 3.93
CA LEU A 257 15.15 -3.51 4.81
C LEU A 257 16.48 -3.17 4.18
N ILE A 258 16.74 -1.89 3.93
CA ILE A 258 17.86 -1.45 3.08
C ILE A 258 19.00 -0.85 3.91
N LYS A 259 18.69 0.11 4.81
CA LYS A 259 19.73 0.88 5.48
C LYS A 259 19.18 1.60 6.72
N ASP A 260 20.06 1.77 7.72
CA ASP A 260 19.77 2.55 8.90
C ASP A 260 20.25 4.00 8.78
N TYR A 261 19.49 4.92 9.40
CA TYR A 261 19.76 6.35 9.45
C TYR A 261 19.62 6.89 10.88
N ASP A 262 20.49 7.80 11.27
CA ASP A 262 20.31 8.59 12.48
C ASP A 262 19.29 9.71 12.20
N VAL A 263 18.14 9.64 12.85
CA VAL A 263 17.03 10.60 12.70
C VAL A 263 16.92 11.58 13.87
N THR A 264 17.86 11.56 14.81
CA THR A 264 17.84 12.40 16.03
C THR A 264 17.65 13.88 15.72
N SER A 265 18.36 14.39 14.70
CA SER A 265 18.28 15.79 14.31
C SER A 265 16.91 16.21 13.75
N TYR A 266 16.17 15.29 13.12
CA TYR A 266 14.82 15.54 12.62
C TYR A 266 13.79 15.57 13.73
N LEU A 267 14.04 14.85 14.83
CA LEU A 267 13.11 14.70 15.96
C LEU A 267 13.27 15.79 17.01
N ASN A 268 14.32 16.65 16.90
CA ASN A 268 14.64 17.71 17.86
C ASN A 268 14.82 17.19 19.30
N ILE A 269 15.44 16.01 19.45
CA ILE A 269 15.67 15.33 20.73
C ILE A 269 17.13 15.47 21.17
#